data_d37953645fbada599525883cdf0333c6
#
_entry.id   d37953645fbada599525883cdf0333c6
#
_cell.length_a   1.000
_cell.length_b   1.000
_cell.length_c   1.000
_cell.angle_alpha   90.00
_cell.angle_beta   90.00
_cell.angle_gamma   90.00
#
_symmetry.space_group_name_H-M   'P 1'
#
loop_
_entity.id
_entity.type
_entity.pdbx_description
1 polymer ?
#
loop_
_entity_poly.entity_id
_entity_poly.type
_entity_poly.pdbx_seq_one_letter_code
_entity_poly.pdbx_strand_id
1 'polypeptide(L)'
;MSVYIEPMNTLILDGEALEGRRVNNELFGGFCECGGVMLQKAVFQSGKKNVILSECERCWKNRAMILENGEVDVKDVRVVNRGKMSEFLKEILSDSELEAIRNKAKGREYSYTSFSKAKKKLEKLGLDVGEVMKLL
;
A
#
# COMPACT_ATOMS: atom_id res chain seq x y z
N MET A 1 4.09 5.04 8.56
CA MET A 1 2.88 4.68 7.77
C MET A 1 3.02 3.23 7.30
N SER A 2 1.99 2.44 7.52
CA SER A 2 1.95 1.05 7.05
C SER A 2 0.67 0.88 6.24
N VAL A 3 0.80 0.86 4.91
CA VAL A 3 -0.33 0.88 3.99
C VAL A 3 -0.13 -0.18 2.90
N TYR A 4 -1.15 -1.01 2.70
CA TYR A 4 -1.18 -1.94 1.58
C TYR A 4 -2.10 -1.41 0.49
N ILE A 5 -1.53 -1.10 -0.66
CA ILE A 5 -2.29 -0.66 -1.84
C ILE A 5 -2.66 -1.92 -2.62
N GLU A 6 -3.86 -2.40 -2.39
CA GLU A 6 -4.33 -3.69 -2.89
C GLU A 6 -4.26 -3.84 -4.40
N PRO A 7 -4.74 -2.87 -5.22
CA PRO A 7 -4.69 -3.03 -6.68
C PRO A 7 -3.28 -3.16 -7.25
N MET A 8 -2.29 -2.57 -6.58
CA MET A 8 -0.88 -2.60 -7.01
C MET A 8 -0.09 -3.73 -6.35
N ASN A 9 -0.69 -4.44 -5.39
CA ASN A 9 0.01 -5.39 -4.53
C ASN A 9 1.31 -4.81 -3.95
N THR A 10 1.23 -3.56 -3.51
CA THR A 10 2.37 -2.80 -2.97
C THR A 10 2.13 -2.48 -1.51
N LEU A 11 3.08 -2.85 -0.66
CA LEU A 11 3.06 -2.55 0.76
C LEU A 11 4.06 -1.44 1.05
N ILE A 12 3.57 -0.34 1.64
CA ILE A 12 4.42 0.76 2.11
C ILE A 12 4.66 0.56 3.59
N LEU A 13 5.92 0.35 3.96
CA LEU A 13 6.37 0.25 5.35
C LEU A 13 7.42 1.31 5.61
N ASP A 14 7.10 2.25 6.51
CA ASP A 14 8.04 3.29 6.96
C ASP A 14 8.76 3.99 5.81
N GLY A 15 8.01 4.37 4.78
CA GLY A 15 8.53 5.12 3.63
C GLY A 15 9.15 4.26 2.53
N GLU A 16 9.19 2.96 2.68
CA GLU A 16 9.68 2.03 1.67
C GLU A 16 8.52 1.26 1.03
N ALA A 17 8.41 1.31 -0.28
CA ALA A 17 7.42 0.53 -1.02
C ALA A 17 8.00 -0.83 -1.38
N LEU A 18 7.29 -1.89 -1.01
CA LEU A 18 7.67 -3.27 -1.28
C LEU A 18 6.68 -3.88 -2.26
N GLU A 19 7.18 -4.45 -3.34
CA GLU A 19 6.37 -5.23 -4.25
C GLU A 19 6.44 -6.69 -3.82
N GLY A 20 5.29 -7.35 -3.89
CA GLY A 20 5.21 -8.69 -3.37
C GLY A 20 4.43 -9.64 -4.26
N ARG A 21 4.20 -10.79 -3.72
CA ARG A 21 3.45 -11.87 -4.36
C ARG A 21 2.23 -12.18 -3.52
N ARG A 22 1.07 -12.25 -4.15
CA ARG A 22 -0.15 -12.71 -3.49
C ARG A 22 -0.02 -14.19 -3.20
N VAL A 23 -0.49 -14.59 -2.03
CA VAL A 23 -0.50 -16.00 -1.60
C VAL A 23 -1.94 -16.46 -1.38
N ASN A 24 -2.11 -17.77 -1.37
CA ASN A 24 -3.41 -18.38 -1.10
C ASN A 24 -3.81 -18.13 0.36
N ASN A 25 -5.05 -17.71 0.58
CA ASN A 25 -5.63 -17.42 1.89
C ASN A 25 -5.79 -18.64 2.80
N GLU A 26 -5.30 -19.80 2.41
CA GLU A 26 -5.32 -21.00 3.24
C GLU A 26 -4.14 -21.11 4.21
N LEU A 27 -3.12 -20.26 4.04
CA LEU A 27 -1.94 -20.29 4.89
C LEU A 27 -2.16 -19.53 6.19
N PHE A 28 -1.85 -20.18 7.29
CA PHE A 28 -1.99 -19.58 8.62
C PHE A 28 -1.05 -18.38 8.79
N GLY A 29 -1.60 -17.26 9.26
CA GLY A 29 -0.86 -16.01 9.48
C GLY A 29 -0.81 -15.56 10.93
N GLY A 30 -1.27 -16.39 11.87
CA GLY A 30 -1.28 -16.08 13.29
C GLY A 30 -2.68 -15.86 13.85
N PHE A 31 -2.72 -15.42 15.11
CA PHE A 31 -3.97 -15.10 15.78
C PHE A 31 -4.15 -13.60 15.91
N CYS A 32 -5.37 -13.12 15.74
CA CYS A 32 -5.75 -11.73 15.95
C CYS A 32 -6.14 -11.49 17.40
N GLU A 33 -5.98 -10.27 17.87
CA GLU A 33 -6.40 -9.85 19.20
C GLU A 33 -7.91 -10.03 19.41
N CYS A 34 -8.71 -10.01 18.34
CA CYS A 34 -10.15 -10.24 18.39
C CYS A 34 -10.53 -11.71 18.65
N GLY A 35 -9.55 -12.62 18.66
CA GLY A 35 -9.75 -14.06 18.79
C GLY A 35 -9.90 -14.79 17.46
N GLY A 36 -9.90 -14.08 16.33
CA GLY A 36 -9.98 -14.69 15.01
C GLY A 36 -8.63 -15.21 14.52
N VAL A 37 -8.68 -16.00 13.46
CA VAL A 37 -7.50 -16.53 12.79
C VAL A 37 -7.09 -15.58 11.68
N MET A 38 -5.80 -15.30 11.57
CA MET A 38 -5.26 -14.53 10.46
C MET A 38 -4.77 -15.47 9.36
N LEU A 39 -5.07 -15.12 8.13
CA LEU A 39 -4.68 -15.88 6.95
C LEU A 39 -3.75 -15.03 6.09
N GLN A 40 -2.69 -15.64 5.58
CA GLN A 40 -1.72 -14.93 4.75
C GLN A 40 -2.36 -14.47 3.44
N LYS A 41 -2.00 -13.26 3.03
CA LYS A 41 -2.57 -12.57 1.86
C LYS A 41 -1.51 -12.27 0.81
N ALA A 42 -0.34 -11.86 1.25
CA ALA A 42 0.78 -11.55 0.39
C ALA A 42 2.10 -11.64 1.14
N VAL A 43 3.18 -11.88 0.42
CA VAL A 43 4.54 -11.90 0.95
C VAL A 43 5.41 -10.93 0.17
N PHE A 44 6.35 -10.29 0.89
CA PHE A 44 7.24 -9.28 0.33
C PHE A 44 8.66 -9.57 0.78
N GLN A 45 9.63 -9.20 -0.03
CA GLN A 45 11.04 -9.37 0.30
C GLN A 45 11.81 -8.13 -0.08
N SER A 46 12.65 -7.63 0.85
CA SER A 46 13.56 -6.52 0.60
C SER A 46 14.87 -6.81 1.33
N GLY A 47 15.91 -7.11 0.57
CA GLY A 47 17.19 -7.52 1.14
C GLY A 47 17.05 -8.75 2.04
N LYS A 48 17.38 -8.59 3.33
CA LYS A 48 17.25 -9.67 4.32
C LYS A 48 15.91 -9.66 5.06
N LYS A 49 15.04 -8.71 4.71
CA LYS A 49 13.74 -8.54 5.35
C LYS A 49 12.69 -9.33 4.57
N ASN A 50 11.95 -10.15 5.28
CA ASN A 50 10.78 -10.85 4.76
C ASN A 50 9.55 -10.32 5.47
N VAL A 51 8.49 -10.03 4.73
CA VAL A 51 7.26 -9.50 5.29
C VAL A 51 6.09 -10.38 4.85
N ILE A 52 5.27 -10.75 5.82
CA ILE A 52 4.04 -11.52 5.57
C ILE A 52 2.87 -10.64 5.94
N LEU A 53 2.03 -10.33 4.96
CA LEU A 53 0.78 -9.61 5.18
C LEU A 53 -0.33 -10.62 5.39
N SER A 54 -1.06 -10.48 6.50
CA SER A 54 -2.17 -11.37 6.85
C SER A 54 -3.42 -10.57 7.19
N GLU A 55 -4.57 -11.18 6.97
CA GLU A 55 -5.88 -10.60 7.25
C GLU A 55 -6.67 -11.51 8.17
N CYS A 56 -7.31 -10.93 9.20
CA CYS A 56 -8.16 -11.67 10.11
C CYS A 56 -9.48 -12.03 9.41
N GLU A 57 -9.83 -13.31 9.44
CA GLU A 57 -11.07 -13.78 8.84
C GLU A 57 -12.34 -13.35 9.62
N ARG A 58 -12.16 -12.85 10.86
CA ARG A 58 -13.26 -12.44 11.73
C ARG A 58 -13.48 -10.92 11.72
N CYS A 59 -12.44 -10.13 11.96
CA CYS A 59 -12.56 -8.67 12.07
C CYS A 59 -11.98 -7.91 10.87
N TRP A 60 -11.38 -8.59 9.90
CA TRP A 60 -10.81 -8.05 8.67
C TRP A 60 -9.60 -7.15 8.86
N LYS A 61 -9.03 -7.09 10.07
CA LYS A 61 -7.81 -6.36 10.34
C LYS A 61 -6.65 -6.96 9.56
N ASN A 62 -5.79 -6.10 8.99
CA ASN A 62 -4.58 -6.51 8.29
C ASN A 62 -3.36 -6.24 9.13
N ARG A 63 -2.40 -7.13 9.07
CA ARG A 63 -1.18 -7.07 9.88
C ARG A 63 0.01 -7.54 9.07
N ALA A 64 1.12 -6.78 9.16
CA ALA A 64 2.40 -7.16 8.60
C ALA A 64 3.28 -7.78 9.69
N MET A 65 3.79 -8.96 9.42
CA MET A 65 4.81 -9.61 10.25
C MET A 65 6.14 -9.45 9.53
N ILE A 66 7.08 -8.75 10.15
CA ILE A 66 8.37 -8.41 9.58
C ILE A 66 9.43 -9.28 10.21
N LEU A 67 10.09 -10.09 9.39
CA LEU A 67 11.13 -11.02 9.80
C LEU A 67 12.49 -10.51 9.30
N GLU A 68 13.38 -10.14 10.21
CA GLU A 68 14.69 -9.63 9.89
C GLU A 68 15.69 -10.03 10.97
N ASN A 69 16.83 -10.62 10.56
CA ASN A 69 17.92 -11.00 11.47
C ASN A 69 17.47 -11.83 12.69
N GLY A 70 16.52 -12.74 12.49
CA GLY A 70 15.99 -13.56 13.59
C GLY A 70 15.00 -12.85 14.50
N GLU A 71 14.74 -11.58 14.28
CA GLU A 71 13.74 -10.80 15.02
C GLU A 71 12.42 -10.74 14.27
N VAL A 72 11.33 -10.65 15.02
CA VAL A 72 9.97 -10.53 14.49
C VAL A 72 9.37 -9.23 15.00
N ASP A 73 8.92 -8.39 14.09
CA ASP A 73 8.13 -7.19 14.41
C ASP A 73 6.76 -7.31 13.76
N VAL A 74 5.76 -6.72 14.38
CA VAL A 74 4.37 -6.79 13.91
C VAL A 74 3.79 -5.39 13.85
N LYS A 75 3.20 -5.04 12.72
CA LYS A 75 2.56 -3.73 12.51
C LYS A 75 1.18 -3.89 11.93
N ASP A 76 0.24 -3.07 12.43
CA ASP A 76 -1.07 -2.96 11.81
C ASP A 76 -0.95 -2.27 10.45
N VAL A 77 -1.71 -2.74 9.48
CA VAL A 77 -1.66 -2.24 8.11
C VAL A 77 -3.04 -1.76 7.68
N ARG A 78 -3.08 -0.55 7.14
CA ARG A 78 -4.27 0.00 6.49
C ARG A 78 -4.33 -0.51 5.07
N VAL A 79 -5.48 -1.01 4.65
CA VAL A 79 -5.69 -1.46 3.27
C VAL A 79 -6.35 -0.35 2.45
N VAL A 80 -5.77 -0.05 1.31
CA VAL A 80 -6.33 0.88 0.34
C VAL A 80 -6.74 0.09 -0.89
N ASN A 81 -8.05 -0.08 -1.10
CA ASN A 81 -8.58 -0.66 -2.31
C ASN A 81 -8.78 0.42 -3.38
N ARG A 82 -9.19 0.01 -4.59
CA ARG A 82 -9.38 0.96 -5.70
C ARG A 82 -10.37 2.09 -5.34
N GLY A 83 -11.45 1.78 -4.65
CA GLY A 83 -12.45 2.77 -4.26
C GLY A 83 -11.97 3.79 -3.24
N LYS A 84 -10.92 3.46 -2.48
CA LYS A 84 -10.34 4.35 -1.46
C LYS A 84 -9.07 5.06 -1.95
N MET A 85 -8.66 4.86 -3.18
CA MET A 85 -7.42 5.43 -3.70
C MET A 85 -7.43 6.96 -3.68
N SER A 86 -8.54 7.58 -4.05
CA SER A 86 -8.68 9.03 -4.01
C SER A 86 -8.55 9.60 -2.59
N GLU A 87 -9.13 8.94 -1.61
CA GLU A 87 -9.01 9.34 -0.20
C GLU A 87 -7.57 9.27 0.27
N PHE A 88 -6.88 8.19 -0.07
CA PHE A 88 -5.48 8.02 0.28
C PHE A 88 -4.61 9.11 -0.35
N LEU A 89 -4.83 9.41 -1.63
CA LEU A 89 -4.07 10.46 -2.32
C LEU A 89 -4.31 11.84 -1.73
N LYS A 90 -5.50 12.13 -1.23
CA LYS A 90 -5.79 13.40 -0.54
C LYS A 90 -4.97 13.57 0.73
N GLU A 91 -4.55 12.51 1.36
CA GLU A 91 -3.73 12.57 2.58
C GLU A 91 -2.27 12.91 2.29
N ILE A 92 -1.78 12.59 1.10
CA ILE A 92 -0.37 12.77 0.72
C ILE A 92 -0.15 13.87 -0.32
N LEU A 93 -1.17 14.25 -1.06
CA LEU A 93 -1.10 15.30 -2.09
C LEU A 93 -1.99 16.48 -1.74
N SER A 94 -1.59 17.69 -2.19
CA SER A 94 -2.47 18.86 -2.12
C SER A 94 -3.63 18.71 -3.12
N ASP A 95 -4.66 19.53 -2.97
CA ASP A 95 -5.81 19.52 -3.88
C ASP A 95 -5.39 19.81 -5.32
N SER A 96 -4.50 20.78 -5.54
CA SER A 96 -4.01 21.10 -6.88
C SER A 96 -3.15 20.01 -7.47
N GLU A 97 -2.36 19.32 -6.65
CA GLU A 97 -1.55 18.18 -7.09
C GLU A 97 -2.41 16.99 -7.50
N LEU A 98 -3.44 16.69 -6.70
CA LEU A 98 -4.37 15.61 -7.01
C LEU A 98 -5.19 15.91 -8.26
N GLU A 99 -5.65 17.16 -8.41
CA GLU A 99 -6.38 17.61 -9.61
C GLU A 99 -5.52 17.47 -10.86
N ALA A 100 -4.24 17.85 -10.79
CA ALA A 100 -3.32 17.70 -11.92
C ALA A 100 -3.17 16.24 -12.34
N ILE A 101 -3.04 15.33 -11.40
CA ILE A 101 -2.97 13.88 -11.70
C ILE A 101 -4.27 13.37 -12.33
N ARG A 102 -5.42 13.75 -11.77
CA ARG A 102 -6.72 13.37 -12.32
C ARG A 102 -6.92 13.89 -13.72
N ASN A 103 -6.59 15.17 -13.96
CA ASN A 103 -6.76 15.77 -15.27
C ASN A 103 -5.88 15.10 -16.31
N LYS A 104 -4.62 14.82 -15.98
CA LYS A 104 -3.72 14.10 -16.89
C LYS A 104 -4.22 12.70 -17.17
N ALA A 105 -4.70 11.99 -16.17
CA ALA A 105 -5.24 10.63 -16.31
C ALA A 105 -6.44 10.59 -17.26
N LYS A 106 -7.24 11.67 -17.30
CA LYS A 106 -8.43 11.80 -18.15
C LYS A 106 -8.17 12.49 -19.48
N GLY A 107 -6.90 12.80 -19.79
CA GLY A 107 -6.52 13.47 -21.03
C GLY A 107 -6.94 14.94 -21.09
N ARG A 108 -7.16 15.58 -19.94
CA ARG A 108 -7.49 17.01 -19.83
C ARG A 108 -6.25 17.86 -19.62
N GLU A 109 -6.39 19.17 -19.80
CA GLU A 109 -5.34 20.11 -19.45
C GLU A 109 -5.03 20.06 -17.96
N TYR A 110 -3.76 20.16 -17.62
CA TYR A 110 -3.31 20.09 -16.23
C TYR A 110 -2.12 21.02 -15.97
N SER A 111 -1.91 21.38 -14.73
CA SER A 111 -0.76 22.17 -14.31
C SER A 111 0.51 21.30 -14.27
N TYR A 112 1.49 21.60 -15.11
CA TYR A 112 2.77 20.89 -15.11
C TYR A 112 3.49 20.98 -13.76
N THR A 113 3.44 22.17 -13.13
CA THR A 113 4.09 22.40 -11.84
C THR A 113 3.47 21.52 -10.76
N SER A 114 2.15 21.50 -10.67
CA SER A 114 1.43 20.67 -9.69
C SER A 114 1.63 19.17 -9.97
N PHE A 115 1.59 18.78 -11.24
CA PHE A 115 1.85 17.40 -11.62
C PHE A 115 3.27 16.95 -11.24
N SER A 116 4.27 17.79 -11.52
CA SER A 116 5.66 17.49 -11.17
C SER A 116 5.86 17.31 -9.66
N LYS A 117 5.22 18.17 -8.85
CA LYS A 117 5.25 18.03 -7.39
C LYS A 117 4.58 16.75 -6.92
N ALA A 118 3.44 16.41 -7.48
CA ALA A 118 2.73 15.18 -7.17
C ALA A 118 3.58 13.95 -7.52
N LYS A 119 4.16 13.94 -8.71
CA LYS A 119 5.04 12.87 -9.17
C LYS A 119 6.21 12.65 -8.20
N LYS A 120 6.87 13.73 -7.76
CA LYS A 120 7.97 13.64 -6.81
C LYS A 120 7.53 13.06 -5.47
N LYS A 121 6.38 13.47 -4.97
CA LYS A 121 5.84 12.94 -3.71
C LYS A 121 5.55 11.44 -3.79
N LEU A 122 4.96 11.00 -4.90
CA LEU A 122 4.67 9.58 -5.14
C LEU A 122 5.95 8.77 -5.29
N GLU A 123 6.94 9.28 -6.02
CA GLU A 123 8.24 8.62 -6.18
C GLU A 123 8.99 8.47 -4.87
N LYS A 124 8.88 9.43 -3.95
CA LYS A 124 9.46 9.33 -2.61
C LYS A 124 8.86 8.18 -1.81
N LEU A 125 7.60 7.85 -2.06
CA LEU A 125 6.94 6.71 -1.46
C LEU A 125 7.21 5.40 -2.21
N GLY A 126 7.95 5.46 -3.32
CA GLY A 126 8.22 4.31 -4.15
C GLY A 126 7.08 3.95 -5.11
N LEU A 127 6.13 4.87 -5.32
CA LEU A 127 4.98 4.63 -6.20
C LEU A 127 5.22 5.21 -7.58
N ASP A 128 4.89 4.45 -8.61
CA ASP A 128 4.92 4.92 -9.99
C ASP A 128 3.66 5.72 -10.31
N VAL A 129 3.83 6.96 -10.78
CA VAL A 129 2.71 7.84 -11.08
C VAL A 129 1.80 7.28 -12.18
N GLY A 130 2.38 6.58 -13.16
CA GLY A 130 1.60 5.94 -14.23
C GLY A 130 0.66 4.88 -13.70
N GLU A 131 1.14 4.03 -12.79
CA GLU A 131 0.32 3.01 -12.14
C GLU A 131 -0.77 3.63 -11.27
N VAL A 132 -0.45 4.70 -10.53
CA VAL A 132 -1.44 5.43 -9.73
C VAL A 132 -2.53 6.03 -10.61
N MET A 133 -2.18 6.62 -11.74
CA MET A 133 -3.16 7.20 -12.67
C MET A 133 -4.15 6.17 -13.21
N LYS A 134 -3.71 4.94 -13.41
CA LYS A 134 -4.59 3.84 -13.87
C LYS A 134 -5.69 3.50 -12.87
N LEU A 135 -5.52 3.91 -11.61
CA LEU A 135 -6.48 3.64 -10.53
C LEU A 135 -7.47 4.79 -10.30
N LEU A 136 -7.36 5.86 -11.07
CA LEU A 136 -8.20 7.06 -10.90
C LEU A 136 -9.32 7.19 -11.93
#